data_b5a80b1686547bd47d345c7e69ce2eac
#
_entry.id   b5a80b1686547bd47d345c7e69ce2eac
#
_cell.length_a   1.000
_cell.length_b   1.000
_cell.length_c   1.000
_cell.angle_alpha   90.00
_cell.angle_beta   90.00
_cell.angle_gamma   90.00
#
_symmetry.space_group_name_H-M   'P 1'
#
loop_
_entity.id
_entity.type
_entity.pdbx_description
1 polymer ?
#
loop_
_entity_poly.entity_id
_entity_poly.type
_entity_poly.pdbx_seq_one_letter_code
_entity_poly.pdbx_strand_id
1 'polypeptide(L)'
;MKSGIPQGSVLGPILFVIFINDMAEVVKNLCELFADDAKLFRNVHLRDEDSNKSMQIDIDALVAWSRKWQLPFNVGKCKCLHIGNTNPCWKYKMEGRILEDVEEEKDLGVVIDKDLKFHRQTASAVKKANVALGLIRKSFALLDDQTLPLLYKSLVRPHLEYGNVIWGPFYKGDSQNVERIQRRATKGVPGISSLSYEERLRRLKLPSLQHRRRRGDMIMTYKIVTGKVNLDRKDFFTFAPNQTNRGSHPYKIGKPKAVKEVRRNTFSTRVVNDWNNLPKDVVLAQTTNEFKSKIDEYWGTKEECATPF
;
A
#
# COMPACT_ATOMS: atom_id res chain seq x y z
N MET A 1 19.17 1.10 34.62
CA MET A 1 18.94 0.06 33.58
C MET A 1 20.02 -1.00 33.76
N LYS A 2 19.64 -2.26 33.88
CA LYS A 2 20.60 -3.37 33.99
C LYS A 2 21.01 -3.95 32.63
N SER A 3 20.29 -3.61 31.55
CA SER A 3 20.55 -4.05 30.16
C SER A 3 19.82 -3.13 29.18
N GLY A 4 20.22 -3.17 27.90
CA GLY A 4 19.62 -2.42 26.82
C GLY A 4 20.37 -1.09 26.52
N ILE A 5 19.84 -0.34 25.56
CA ILE A 5 20.40 0.93 25.10
C ILE A 5 19.48 2.07 25.56
N PRO A 6 20.04 3.23 25.96
CA PRO A 6 19.22 4.39 26.35
C PRO A 6 18.21 4.75 25.26
N GLN A 7 16.94 4.85 25.64
CA GLN A 7 15.88 5.27 24.74
C GLN A 7 16.16 6.68 24.20
N GLY A 8 16.03 6.87 22.88
CA GLY A 8 16.35 8.15 22.21
C GLY A 8 17.80 8.28 21.74
N SER A 9 18.65 7.25 21.92
CA SER A 9 19.99 7.26 21.33
C SER A 9 19.94 7.07 19.81
N VAL A 10 20.85 7.71 19.07
CA VAL A 10 20.95 7.58 17.60
C VAL A 10 21.37 6.16 17.19
N LEU A 11 22.21 5.50 17.98
CA LEU A 11 22.72 4.15 17.71
C LEU A 11 21.73 3.05 18.08
N GLY A 12 20.78 3.30 18.98
CA GLY A 12 19.84 2.30 19.46
C GLY A 12 19.11 1.54 18.36
N PRO A 13 18.43 2.21 17.43
CA PRO A 13 17.73 1.55 16.32
C PRO A 13 18.65 0.73 15.42
N ILE A 14 19.86 1.21 15.15
CA ILE A 14 20.84 0.52 14.30
C ILE A 14 21.32 -0.77 14.97
N LEU A 15 21.71 -0.70 16.24
CA LEU A 15 22.16 -1.85 17.01
C LEU A 15 21.04 -2.87 17.20
N PHE A 16 19.80 -2.42 17.38
CA PHE A 16 18.65 -3.30 17.46
C PHE A 16 18.43 -4.08 16.17
N VAL A 17 18.46 -3.43 15.00
CA VAL A 17 18.31 -4.09 13.69
C VAL A 17 19.42 -5.10 13.46
N ILE A 18 20.68 -4.78 13.82
CA ILE A 18 21.80 -5.73 13.74
C ILE A 18 21.55 -6.92 14.66
N PHE A 19 21.06 -6.68 15.89
CA PHE A 19 20.81 -7.72 16.87
C PHE A 19 19.74 -8.72 16.45
N ILE A 20 18.66 -8.27 15.78
CA ILE A 20 17.56 -9.14 15.37
C ILE A 20 17.74 -9.74 13.95
N ASN A 21 18.80 -9.37 13.23
CA ASN A 21 18.96 -9.67 11.81
C ASN A 21 18.95 -11.18 11.50
N ASP A 22 19.46 -12.02 12.38
CA ASP A 22 19.51 -13.49 12.22
C ASP A 22 18.18 -14.17 12.58
N MET A 23 17.20 -13.44 13.12
CA MET A 23 15.89 -14.01 13.50
C MET A 23 15.14 -14.60 12.30
N ALA A 24 15.23 -13.98 11.13
CA ALA A 24 14.58 -14.50 9.93
C ALA A 24 15.25 -15.77 9.38
N GLU A 25 16.51 -16.05 9.74
CA GLU A 25 17.25 -17.20 9.25
C GLU A 25 16.86 -18.53 9.96
N VAL A 26 16.24 -18.42 11.16
CA VAL A 26 15.84 -19.63 11.91
C VAL A 26 14.53 -20.24 11.44
N VAL A 27 13.81 -19.58 10.53
CA VAL A 27 12.52 -20.03 9.99
C VAL A 27 12.62 -20.43 8.53
N LYS A 28 11.74 -21.32 8.09
CA LYS A 28 11.67 -21.80 6.70
C LYS A 28 10.67 -21.04 5.85
N ASN A 29 9.61 -20.49 6.47
CA ASN A 29 8.61 -19.69 5.80
C ASN A 29 9.10 -18.24 5.67
N LEU A 30 8.43 -17.45 4.83
CA LEU A 30 8.76 -16.05 4.66
C LEU A 30 8.56 -15.29 5.98
N CYS A 31 9.65 -14.68 6.46
CA CYS A 31 9.65 -13.83 7.65
C CYS A 31 10.13 -12.44 7.27
N GLU A 32 9.27 -11.46 7.51
CA GLU A 32 9.57 -10.05 7.26
C GLU A 32 9.74 -9.32 8.59
N LEU A 33 10.82 -8.56 8.71
CA LEU A 33 11.17 -7.79 9.89
C LEU A 33 11.08 -6.29 9.60
N PHE A 34 10.45 -5.55 10.49
CA PHE A 34 10.42 -4.09 10.44
C PHE A 34 10.55 -3.53 11.86
N ALA A 35 11.72 -3.01 12.20
CA ALA A 35 12.07 -2.63 13.57
C ALA A 35 11.78 -3.81 14.53
N ASP A 36 10.90 -3.62 15.51
CA ASP A 36 10.47 -4.64 16.48
C ASP A 36 9.32 -5.54 16.00
N ASP A 37 8.70 -5.20 14.86
CA ASP A 37 7.63 -6.02 14.27
C ASP A 37 8.22 -7.17 13.44
N ALA A 38 7.80 -8.40 13.74
CA ALA A 38 8.10 -9.60 12.95
C ALA A 38 6.82 -10.20 12.38
N LYS A 39 6.85 -10.62 11.12
CA LYS A 39 5.70 -11.19 10.41
C LYS A 39 6.10 -12.47 9.72
N LEU A 40 5.37 -13.53 10.01
CA LEU A 40 5.57 -14.83 9.40
C LEU A 40 4.42 -15.12 8.42
N PHE A 41 4.75 -15.46 7.18
CA PHE A 41 3.78 -15.69 6.11
C PHE A 41 3.89 -17.10 5.54
N ARG A 42 2.73 -17.71 5.27
CA ARG A 42 2.68 -18.97 4.55
C ARG A 42 1.43 -19.07 3.68
N ASN A 43 1.59 -19.64 2.50
CA ASN A 43 0.46 -20.11 1.70
C ASN A 43 -0.03 -21.43 2.28
N VAL A 44 -1.33 -21.48 2.62
CA VAL A 44 -1.97 -22.67 3.16
C VAL A 44 -3.02 -23.23 2.18
N HIS A 45 -3.12 -24.55 2.11
CA HIS A 45 -4.09 -25.24 1.29
C HIS A 45 -4.94 -26.17 2.15
N LEU A 46 -6.22 -26.32 1.84
CA LEU A 46 -7.20 -27.10 2.63
C LEU A 46 -6.79 -28.53 2.95
N ARG A 47 -5.96 -29.17 2.11
CA ARG A 47 -5.53 -30.57 2.25
C ARG A 47 -4.08 -30.75 2.65
N ASP A 48 -3.41 -29.67 3.06
CA ASP A 48 -1.97 -29.67 3.34
C ASP A 48 -1.73 -29.51 4.84
N GLU A 49 -1.81 -30.66 5.56
CA GLU A 49 -1.49 -30.71 7.00
C GLU A 49 -0.03 -30.37 7.27
N ASP A 50 0.88 -30.66 6.33
CA ASP A 50 2.30 -30.37 6.47
C ASP A 50 2.57 -28.86 6.47
N SER A 51 1.75 -28.07 5.76
CA SER A 51 1.79 -26.62 5.81
C SER A 51 1.55 -26.09 7.22
N ASN A 52 0.56 -26.65 7.92
CA ASN A 52 0.24 -26.25 9.28
C ASN A 52 1.38 -26.60 10.26
N LYS A 53 1.89 -27.83 10.18
CA LYS A 53 3.05 -28.27 11.01
C LYS A 53 4.25 -27.38 10.77
N SER A 54 4.55 -27.03 9.51
CA SER A 54 5.69 -26.18 9.17
C SER A 54 5.57 -24.77 9.77
N MET A 55 4.38 -24.15 9.78
CA MET A 55 4.17 -22.85 10.42
C MET A 55 4.38 -22.93 11.94
N GLN A 56 3.88 -23.99 12.58
CA GLN A 56 4.10 -24.19 14.03
C GLN A 56 5.59 -24.41 14.34
N ILE A 57 6.31 -25.18 13.52
CA ILE A 57 7.76 -25.39 13.67
C ILE A 57 8.51 -24.05 13.63
N ASP A 58 8.13 -23.16 12.71
CA ASP A 58 8.78 -21.85 12.61
C ASP A 58 8.45 -20.95 13.80
N ILE A 59 7.22 -20.99 14.31
CA ILE A 59 6.84 -20.27 15.54
C ILE A 59 7.68 -20.80 16.73
N ASP A 60 7.84 -22.12 16.84
CA ASP A 60 8.65 -22.73 17.90
C ASP A 60 10.14 -22.38 17.75
N ALA A 61 10.66 -22.29 16.52
CA ALA A 61 12.02 -21.83 16.24
C ALA A 61 12.24 -20.37 16.65
N LEU A 62 11.26 -19.50 16.39
CA LEU A 62 11.30 -18.10 16.85
C LEU A 62 11.30 -18.01 18.38
N VAL A 63 10.50 -18.84 19.07
CA VAL A 63 10.53 -18.90 20.54
C VAL A 63 11.88 -19.38 21.06
N ALA A 64 12.49 -20.38 20.42
CA ALA A 64 13.83 -20.85 20.79
C ALA A 64 14.89 -19.76 20.58
N TRP A 65 14.84 -19.05 19.47
CA TRP A 65 15.69 -17.90 19.17
C TRP A 65 15.53 -16.80 20.24
N SER A 66 14.28 -16.43 20.56
CA SER A 66 13.94 -15.42 21.57
C SER A 66 14.55 -15.76 22.95
N ARG A 67 14.49 -17.02 23.36
CA ARG A 67 15.08 -17.49 24.63
C ARG A 67 16.61 -17.44 24.59
N LYS A 68 17.23 -17.86 23.50
CA LYS A 68 18.68 -17.80 23.31
C LYS A 68 19.21 -16.38 23.44
N TRP A 69 18.54 -15.42 22.80
CA TRP A 69 18.96 -14.02 22.77
C TRP A 69 18.37 -13.17 23.91
N GLN A 70 17.59 -13.76 24.81
CA GLN A 70 16.94 -13.07 25.95
C GLN A 70 16.07 -11.89 25.52
N LEU A 71 15.41 -12.01 24.35
CA LEU A 71 14.49 -11.02 23.79
C LEU A 71 13.09 -11.63 23.72
N PRO A 72 12.30 -11.59 24.82
CA PRO A 72 11.01 -12.25 24.89
C PRO A 72 9.95 -11.61 23.98
N PHE A 73 9.19 -12.44 23.28
CA PHE A 73 8.01 -11.99 22.55
C PHE A 73 6.88 -11.59 23.50
N ASN A 74 6.16 -10.54 23.13
CA ASN A 74 4.90 -10.24 23.80
C ASN A 74 3.77 -11.08 23.20
N VAL A 75 3.64 -12.32 23.68
CA VAL A 75 2.65 -13.30 23.16
C VAL A 75 1.22 -12.74 23.18
N GLY A 76 0.88 -11.89 24.15
CA GLY A 76 -0.43 -11.27 24.24
C GLY A 76 -0.73 -10.26 23.11
N LYS A 77 0.28 -9.80 22.39
CA LYS A 77 0.15 -8.95 21.19
C LYS A 77 0.29 -9.73 19.89
N CYS A 78 0.79 -10.98 19.95
CA CYS A 78 0.93 -11.81 18.76
C CYS A 78 -0.45 -12.31 18.31
N LYS A 79 -0.74 -12.18 17.01
CA LYS A 79 -2.05 -12.49 16.43
C LYS A 79 -1.88 -13.33 15.17
N CYS A 80 -2.93 -14.05 14.81
CA CYS A 80 -3.03 -14.79 13.57
C CYS A 80 -4.12 -14.21 12.68
N LEU A 81 -3.77 -13.83 11.44
CA LEU A 81 -4.71 -13.36 10.43
C LEU A 81 -4.84 -14.41 9.33
N HIS A 82 -5.99 -15.04 9.24
CA HIS A 82 -6.30 -16.03 8.22
C HIS A 82 -6.89 -15.35 6.98
N ILE A 83 -6.10 -15.27 5.90
CA ILE A 83 -6.52 -14.58 4.68
C ILE A 83 -7.18 -15.58 3.70
N GLY A 84 -8.34 -15.21 3.20
CA GLY A 84 -9.11 -15.94 2.18
C GLY A 84 -10.13 -16.94 2.73
N ASN A 85 -11.25 -17.08 2.02
CA ASN A 85 -12.42 -17.87 2.45
C ASN A 85 -12.17 -19.40 2.49
N THR A 86 -11.10 -19.85 1.88
CA THR A 86 -10.71 -21.29 1.86
C THR A 86 -9.56 -21.57 2.81
N ASN A 87 -9.21 -20.64 3.68
CA ASN A 87 -8.19 -20.84 4.70
C ASN A 87 -8.73 -21.82 5.76
N PRO A 88 -7.99 -22.87 6.13
CA PRO A 88 -8.46 -23.85 7.13
C PRO A 88 -8.50 -23.31 8.56
N CYS A 89 -8.01 -22.11 8.81
CA CYS A 89 -8.02 -21.43 10.12
C CYS A 89 -7.40 -22.25 11.25
N TRP A 90 -6.24 -22.83 10.99
CA TRP A 90 -5.49 -23.60 11.99
C TRP A 90 -5.10 -22.74 13.20
N LYS A 91 -5.16 -23.36 14.40
CA LYS A 91 -4.78 -22.70 15.63
C LYS A 91 -3.29 -22.92 15.91
N TYR A 92 -2.56 -21.82 15.98
CA TYR A 92 -1.14 -21.81 16.30
C TYR A 92 -0.89 -21.49 17.77
N LYS A 93 0.19 -21.99 18.32
CA LYS A 93 0.58 -21.75 19.71
C LYS A 93 1.95 -21.08 19.77
N MET A 94 2.11 -20.16 20.69
CA MET A 94 3.39 -19.56 21.05
C MET A 94 3.57 -19.63 22.56
N GLU A 95 4.65 -20.22 23.05
CA GLU A 95 4.89 -20.45 24.49
C GLU A 95 3.74 -21.15 25.23
N GLY A 96 3.09 -22.12 24.57
CA GLY A 96 1.96 -22.87 25.11
C GLY A 96 0.61 -22.15 25.05
N ARG A 97 0.56 -20.86 24.67
CA ARG A 97 -0.67 -20.10 24.51
C ARG A 97 -1.14 -20.14 23.06
N ILE A 98 -2.44 -20.33 22.84
CA ILE A 98 -3.06 -20.21 21.52
C ILE A 98 -3.03 -18.74 21.12
N LEU A 99 -2.53 -18.46 19.90
CA LEU A 99 -2.58 -17.10 19.33
C LEU A 99 -4.02 -16.70 19.04
N GLU A 100 -4.32 -15.43 19.26
CA GLU A 100 -5.62 -14.84 18.94
C GLU A 100 -5.83 -14.77 17.44
N ASP A 101 -6.91 -15.35 16.93
CA ASP A 101 -7.34 -15.13 15.55
C ASP A 101 -8.04 -13.79 15.43
N VAL A 102 -7.63 -13.03 14.44
CA VAL A 102 -8.24 -11.74 14.15
C VAL A 102 -8.78 -11.68 12.72
N GLU A 103 -9.81 -10.88 12.52
CA GLU A 103 -10.39 -10.65 11.18
C GLU A 103 -9.67 -9.54 10.41
N GLU A 104 -8.93 -8.73 11.12
CA GLU A 104 -8.10 -7.66 10.57
C GLU A 104 -6.93 -7.35 11.50
N GLU A 105 -5.84 -6.90 10.92
CA GLU A 105 -4.68 -6.41 11.67
C GLU A 105 -4.11 -5.16 11.00
N LYS A 106 -3.59 -4.25 11.82
CA LYS A 106 -2.94 -3.03 11.33
C LYS A 106 -1.46 -3.28 11.12
N ASP A 107 -1.07 -3.34 9.86
CA ASP A 107 0.30 -3.55 9.43
C ASP A 107 0.91 -2.27 8.85
N LEU A 108 2.00 -1.79 9.41
CA LEU A 108 2.72 -0.57 8.97
C LEU A 108 1.77 0.60 8.64
N GLY A 109 0.72 0.76 9.45
CA GLY A 109 -0.26 1.84 9.30
C GLY A 109 -1.42 1.56 8.35
N VAL A 110 -1.44 0.41 7.66
CA VAL A 110 -2.53 -0.07 6.80
C VAL A 110 -3.30 -1.17 7.52
N VAL A 111 -4.63 -1.09 7.54
CA VAL A 111 -5.49 -2.15 8.07
C VAL A 111 -5.71 -3.18 6.97
N ILE A 112 -5.24 -4.41 7.21
CA ILE A 112 -5.39 -5.56 6.32
C ILE A 112 -6.50 -6.44 6.89
N ASP A 113 -7.54 -6.69 6.11
CA ASP A 113 -8.64 -7.58 6.48
C ASP A 113 -8.51 -8.95 5.81
N LYS A 114 -9.12 -9.98 6.40
CA LYS A 114 -9.08 -11.37 5.93
C LYS A 114 -9.56 -11.57 4.49
N ASP A 115 -10.41 -10.67 3.99
CA ASP A 115 -10.98 -10.72 2.64
C ASP A 115 -10.19 -9.88 1.64
N LEU A 116 -9.21 -9.09 2.09
CA LEU A 116 -8.43 -8.12 1.30
C LEU A 116 -9.30 -7.11 0.53
N LYS A 117 -10.44 -6.73 1.11
CA LYS A 117 -11.37 -5.75 0.52
C LYS A 117 -11.05 -4.31 0.90
N PHE A 118 -10.32 -4.12 2.01
CA PHE A 118 -9.83 -2.83 2.51
C PHE A 118 -10.93 -1.79 2.82
N HIS A 119 -12.17 -2.23 3.07
CA HIS A 119 -13.26 -1.30 3.46
C HIS A 119 -12.92 -0.54 4.74
N ARG A 120 -12.38 -1.24 5.76
CA ARG A 120 -12.02 -0.62 7.04
C ARG A 120 -10.82 0.30 6.92
N GLN A 121 -9.84 -0.06 6.09
CA GLN A 121 -8.73 0.85 5.77
C GLN A 121 -9.24 2.13 5.11
N THR A 122 -10.12 2.02 4.12
CA THR A 122 -10.73 3.17 3.46
C THR A 122 -11.49 4.04 4.45
N ALA A 123 -12.32 3.44 5.30
CA ALA A 123 -13.06 4.18 6.34
C ALA A 123 -12.12 4.89 7.33
N SER A 124 -11.04 4.24 7.75
CA SER A 124 -10.02 4.81 8.63
C SER A 124 -9.31 6.00 7.98
N ALA A 125 -8.89 5.87 6.73
CA ALA A 125 -8.26 6.93 5.96
C ALA A 125 -9.19 8.15 5.79
N VAL A 126 -10.45 7.90 5.42
CA VAL A 126 -11.50 8.93 5.30
C VAL A 126 -11.75 9.63 6.63
N LYS A 127 -11.83 8.88 7.75
CA LYS A 127 -12.01 9.44 9.09
C LYS A 127 -10.87 10.38 9.46
N LYS A 128 -9.61 9.97 9.29
CA LYS A 128 -8.43 10.80 9.59
C LYS A 128 -8.40 12.06 8.72
N ALA A 129 -8.66 11.93 7.43
CA ALA A 129 -8.71 13.03 6.48
C ALA A 129 -9.84 14.03 6.82
N ASN A 130 -11.01 13.54 7.27
CA ASN A 130 -12.10 14.40 7.75
C ASN A 130 -11.73 15.18 9.00
N VAL A 131 -11.05 14.56 9.96
CA VAL A 131 -10.56 15.24 11.17
C VAL A 131 -9.59 16.36 10.79
N ALA A 132 -8.60 16.06 9.93
CA ALA A 132 -7.64 17.06 9.45
C ALA A 132 -8.33 18.22 8.72
N LEU A 133 -9.29 17.93 7.82
CA LEU A 133 -10.05 18.96 7.14
C LEU A 133 -10.91 19.80 8.10
N GLY A 134 -11.47 19.19 9.13
CA GLY A 134 -12.22 19.87 10.19
C GLY A 134 -11.33 20.83 10.98
N LEU A 135 -10.12 20.40 11.35
CA LEU A 135 -9.13 21.25 12.02
C LEU A 135 -8.71 22.44 11.17
N ILE A 136 -8.42 22.23 9.87
CA ILE A 136 -8.10 23.34 8.95
C ILE A 136 -9.22 24.39 8.94
N ARG A 137 -10.47 23.95 8.77
CA ARG A 137 -11.64 24.86 8.73
C ARG A 137 -11.86 25.62 10.05
N LYS A 138 -11.48 25.02 11.17
CA LYS A 138 -11.61 25.65 12.49
C LYS A 138 -10.47 26.63 12.78
N SER A 139 -9.27 26.36 12.24
CA SER A 139 -8.07 27.15 12.53
C SER A 139 -7.85 28.32 11.57
N PHE A 140 -8.45 28.29 10.39
CA PHE A 140 -8.27 29.30 9.34
C PHE A 140 -9.57 29.99 9.03
N ALA A 141 -9.66 31.29 9.24
CA ALA A 141 -10.84 32.10 8.99
C ALA A 141 -11.12 32.25 7.48
N LEU A 142 -10.08 32.31 6.64
CA LEU A 142 -10.18 32.40 5.19
C LEU A 142 -9.38 31.28 4.53
N LEU A 143 -10.04 30.54 3.66
CA LEU A 143 -9.44 29.47 2.85
C LEU A 143 -9.63 29.81 1.37
N ASP A 144 -8.72 30.58 0.82
CA ASP A 144 -8.72 30.98 -0.58
C ASP A 144 -8.19 29.87 -1.52
N ASP A 145 -8.08 30.21 -2.81
CA ASP A 145 -7.63 29.29 -3.87
C ASP A 145 -6.13 28.98 -3.84
N GLN A 146 -5.35 29.64 -3.00
CA GLN A 146 -3.92 29.37 -2.77
C GLN A 146 -3.70 28.60 -1.45
N THR A 147 -4.31 29.08 -0.37
CA THR A 147 -4.12 28.52 0.98
C THR A 147 -4.73 27.15 1.12
N LEU A 148 -5.97 26.94 0.63
CA LEU A 148 -6.62 25.64 0.73
C LEU A 148 -5.84 24.51 0.03
N PRO A 149 -5.39 24.65 -1.23
CA PRO A 149 -4.60 23.59 -1.87
C PRO A 149 -3.31 23.23 -1.12
N LEU A 150 -2.65 24.22 -0.53
CA LEU A 150 -1.44 24.00 0.24
C LEU A 150 -1.72 23.16 1.50
N LEU A 151 -2.67 23.61 2.32
CA LEU A 151 -3.08 22.88 3.55
C LEU A 151 -3.67 21.50 3.25
N TYR A 152 -4.48 21.42 2.20
CA TYR A 152 -5.05 20.13 1.77
C TYR A 152 -3.97 19.13 1.34
N LYS A 153 -3.00 19.58 0.51
CA LYS A 153 -1.90 18.73 0.03
C LYS A 153 -1.00 18.25 1.16
N SER A 154 -0.76 19.07 2.17
CA SER A 154 0.14 18.76 3.29
C SER A 154 -0.52 17.99 4.44
N LEU A 155 -1.77 18.29 4.78
CA LEU A 155 -2.39 17.78 6.01
C LEU A 155 -3.53 16.76 5.76
N VAL A 156 -4.28 16.88 4.67
CA VAL A 156 -5.45 16.01 4.42
C VAL A 156 -5.12 14.88 3.46
N ARG A 157 -4.54 15.22 2.32
CA ARG A 157 -4.27 14.27 1.24
C ARG A 157 -3.34 13.12 1.62
N PRO A 158 -2.31 13.28 2.46
CA PRO A 158 -1.45 12.16 2.87
C PRO A 158 -2.24 11.02 3.54
N HIS A 159 -3.29 11.32 4.31
CA HIS A 159 -4.14 10.28 4.91
C HIS A 159 -4.90 9.44 3.87
N LEU A 160 -5.22 10.03 2.71
CA LEU A 160 -5.97 9.38 1.63
C LEU A 160 -5.08 8.64 0.62
N GLU A 161 -3.77 8.90 0.64
CA GLU A 161 -2.81 8.36 -0.33
C GLU A 161 -1.78 7.40 0.28
N TYR A 162 -1.61 7.40 1.61
CA TYR A 162 -0.63 6.52 2.27
C TYR A 162 -0.93 5.04 1.99
N GLY A 163 0.06 4.33 1.45
CA GLY A 163 -0.06 2.90 1.15
C GLY A 163 -1.04 2.55 0.02
N ASN A 164 -1.47 3.49 -0.81
CA ASN A 164 -2.45 3.27 -1.89
C ASN A 164 -2.10 2.13 -2.84
N VAL A 165 -0.83 1.83 -3.03
CA VAL A 165 -0.38 0.70 -3.85
C VAL A 165 -0.92 -0.62 -3.30
N ILE A 166 -1.05 -0.73 -1.97
CA ILE A 166 -1.56 -1.92 -1.28
C ILE A 166 -3.09 -1.96 -1.31
N TRP A 167 -3.75 -0.89 -0.82
CA TRP A 167 -5.18 -0.90 -0.53
C TRP A 167 -6.05 -0.10 -1.49
N GLY A 168 -5.52 0.38 -2.61
CA GLY A 168 -6.27 1.23 -3.54
C GLY A 168 -7.75 0.85 -3.65
N PRO A 169 -8.71 1.72 -3.24
CA PRO A 169 -10.12 1.38 -3.18
C PRO A 169 -10.67 1.08 -4.57
N PHE A 170 -11.12 -0.14 -4.79
CA PHE A 170 -11.66 -0.58 -6.08
C PHE A 170 -13.19 -0.67 -6.09
N TYR A 171 -13.83 -0.79 -4.93
CA TYR A 171 -15.28 -0.67 -4.84
C TYR A 171 -15.72 0.77 -5.07
N LYS A 172 -16.76 0.94 -5.89
CA LYS A 172 -17.29 2.26 -6.27
C LYS A 172 -17.63 3.13 -5.06
N GLY A 173 -18.27 2.55 -4.05
CA GLY A 173 -18.62 3.26 -2.80
C GLY A 173 -17.39 3.78 -2.07
N ASP A 174 -16.35 2.96 -1.91
CA ASP A 174 -15.11 3.33 -1.24
C ASP A 174 -14.35 4.40 -2.00
N SER A 175 -14.22 4.25 -3.31
CA SER A 175 -13.58 5.25 -4.17
C SER A 175 -14.31 6.59 -4.09
N GLN A 176 -15.66 6.57 -4.09
CA GLN A 176 -16.47 7.78 -3.91
C GLN A 176 -16.32 8.40 -2.53
N ASN A 177 -16.23 7.58 -1.46
CA ASN A 177 -16.01 8.06 -0.10
C ASN A 177 -14.67 8.81 0.03
N VAL A 178 -13.61 8.30 -0.58
CA VAL A 178 -12.30 8.95 -0.62
C VAL A 178 -12.40 10.28 -1.40
N GLU A 179 -12.98 10.28 -2.59
CA GLU A 179 -13.13 11.48 -3.43
C GLU A 179 -14.04 12.53 -2.80
N ARG A 180 -15.02 12.12 -2.00
CA ARG A 180 -15.93 13.03 -1.26
C ARG A 180 -15.19 13.99 -0.35
N ILE A 181 -14.05 13.58 0.23
CA ILE A 181 -13.23 14.45 1.06
C ILE A 181 -12.70 15.63 0.25
N GLN A 182 -12.16 15.38 -0.94
CA GLN A 182 -11.66 16.42 -1.82
C GLN A 182 -12.80 17.31 -2.36
N ARG A 183 -13.95 16.72 -2.69
CA ARG A 183 -15.16 17.49 -3.06
C ARG A 183 -15.59 18.44 -1.95
N ARG A 184 -15.58 17.98 -0.70
CA ARG A 184 -15.89 18.84 0.46
C ARG A 184 -14.84 19.92 0.67
N ALA A 185 -13.55 19.58 0.57
CA ALA A 185 -12.46 20.54 0.72
C ALA A 185 -12.61 21.67 -0.30
N THR A 186 -12.67 21.34 -1.59
CA THR A 186 -12.75 22.31 -2.68
C THR A 186 -14.03 23.17 -2.67
N LYS A 187 -15.14 22.64 -2.14
CA LYS A 187 -16.39 23.40 -2.00
C LYS A 187 -16.32 24.48 -0.91
N GLY A 188 -15.32 24.40 -0.02
CA GLY A 188 -15.12 25.37 1.06
C GLY A 188 -14.40 26.65 0.63
N VAL A 189 -13.95 26.76 -0.61
CA VAL A 189 -13.27 27.96 -1.13
C VAL A 189 -14.31 28.99 -1.60
N PRO A 190 -14.27 30.23 -1.06
CA PRO A 190 -15.17 31.29 -1.50
C PRO A 190 -15.04 31.57 -3.01
N GLY A 191 -16.16 31.93 -3.65
CA GLY A 191 -16.20 32.29 -5.07
C GLY A 191 -16.16 31.11 -6.07
N ILE A 192 -15.89 29.89 -5.64
CA ILE A 192 -15.90 28.71 -6.52
C ILE A 192 -16.84 27.59 -6.03
N SER A 193 -17.53 27.77 -4.93
CA SER A 193 -18.43 26.78 -4.33
C SER A 193 -19.59 26.33 -5.22
N SER A 194 -20.05 27.22 -6.10
CA SER A 194 -21.15 27.01 -7.09
C SER A 194 -20.67 26.27 -8.34
N LEU A 195 -19.35 26.24 -8.61
CA LEU A 195 -18.81 25.58 -9.79
C LEU A 195 -18.92 24.06 -9.68
N SER A 196 -18.93 23.36 -10.82
CA SER A 196 -18.82 21.90 -10.88
C SER A 196 -17.53 21.41 -10.18
N TYR A 197 -17.49 20.15 -9.81
CA TYR A 197 -16.30 19.60 -9.13
C TYR A 197 -15.06 19.66 -10.04
N GLU A 198 -15.24 19.36 -11.30
CA GLU A 198 -14.20 19.37 -12.33
C GLU A 198 -13.63 20.79 -12.55
N GLU A 199 -14.50 21.81 -12.57
CA GLU A 199 -14.07 23.21 -12.66
C GLU A 199 -13.31 23.67 -11.42
N ARG A 200 -13.76 23.25 -10.20
CA ARG A 200 -13.04 23.54 -8.97
C ARG A 200 -11.65 22.88 -8.99
N LEU A 201 -11.53 21.64 -9.47
CA LEU A 201 -10.23 20.97 -9.58
C LEU A 201 -9.30 21.71 -10.53
N ARG A 202 -9.78 22.14 -11.71
CA ARG A 202 -8.99 22.94 -12.66
C ARG A 202 -8.52 24.26 -12.05
N ARG A 203 -9.42 24.98 -11.40
CA ARG A 203 -9.12 26.28 -10.76
C ARG A 203 -8.05 26.13 -9.67
N LEU A 204 -8.17 25.10 -8.83
CA LEU A 204 -7.27 24.84 -7.71
C LEU A 204 -6.02 24.05 -8.10
N LYS A 205 -5.87 23.68 -9.37
CA LYS A 205 -4.78 22.86 -9.90
C LYS A 205 -4.60 21.57 -9.08
N LEU A 206 -5.72 20.90 -8.79
CA LEU A 206 -5.78 19.64 -8.07
C LEU A 206 -6.27 18.55 -9.02
N PRO A 207 -5.49 17.50 -9.27
CA PRO A 207 -6.01 16.31 -9.94
C PRO A 207 -6.96 15.53 -9.03
N SER A 208 -7.86 14.73 -9.58
CA SER A 208 -8.70 13.84 -8.80
C SER A 208 -7.86 12.83 -8.03
N LEU A 209 -8.37 12.33 -6.89
CA LEU A 209 -7.66 11.31 -6.12
C LEU A 209 -7.58 9.98 -6.88
N GLN A 210 -8.53 9.68 -7.74
CA GLN A 210 -8.48 8.53 -8.63
C GLN A 210 -7.32 8.64 -9.62
N HIS A 211 -7.15 9.78 -10.29
CA HIS A 211 -6.01 10.04 -11.19
C HIS A 211 -4.68 9.90 -10.44
N ARG A 212 -4.59 10.45 -9.24
CA ARG A 212 -3.37 10.38 -8.43
C ARG A 212 -3.01 8.96 -8.01
N ARG A 213 -3.99 8.13 -7.65
CA ARG A 213 -3.75 6.71 -7.35
C ARG A 213 -3.20 5.97 -8.57
N ARG A 214 -3.86 6.15 -9.72
CA ARG A 214 -3.43 5.57 -11.00
C ARG A 214 -2.01 6.00 -11.38
N ARG A 215 -1.70 7.28 -11.20
CA ARG A 215 -0.35 7.83 -11.40
C ARG A 215 0.66 7.21 -10.43
N GLY A 216 0.32 7.09 -9.16
CA GLY A 216 1.16 6.44 -8.14
C GLY A 216 1.47 4.99 -8.47
N ASP A 217 0.47 4.24 -8.92
CA ASP A 217 0.61 2.86 -9.40
C ASP A 217 1.62 2.78 -10.56
N MET A 218 1.54 3.68 -11.55
CA MET A 218 2.49 3.70 -12.68
C MET A 218 3.91 4.03 -12.23
N ILE A 219 4.08 4.98 -11.31
CA ILE A 219 5.40 5.33 -10.76
C ILE A 219 6.01 4.13 -10.02
N MET A 220 5.21 3.41 -9.22
CA MET A 220 5.69 2.22 -8.53
C MET A 220 6.03 1.10 -9.51
N THR A 221 5.18 0.86 -10.51
CA THR A 221 5.45 -0.11 -11.59
C THR A 221 6.77 0.21 -12.30
N TYR A 222 6.98 1.48 -12.68
CA TYR A 222 8.24 1.93 -13.27
C TYR A 222 9.43 1.62 -12.38
N LYS A 223 9.35 1.95 -11.09
CA LYS A 223 10.44 1.71 -10.14
C LYS A 223 10.79 0.23 -10.00
N ILE A 224 9.78 -0.65 -9.90
CA ILE A 224 9.98 -2.10 -9.78
C ILE A 224 10.58 -2.66 -11.08
N VAL A 225 9.98 -2.32 -12.22
CA VAL A 225 10.39 -2.87 -13.53
C VAL A 225 11.79 -2.46 -13.91
N THR A 226 12.21 -1.22 -13.57
CA THR A 226 13.54 -0.67 -13.89
C THR A 226 14.57 -0.85 -12.78
N GLY A 227 14.26 -1.56 -11.69
CA GLY A 227 15.19 -1.79 -10.58
C GLY A 227 15.55 -0.55 -9.77
N LYS A 228 14.68 0.47 -9.75
CA LYS A 228 14.87 1.69 -8.95
C LYS A 228 14.46 1.51 -7.47
N VAL A 229 13.97 0.34 -7.11
CA VAL A 229 13.70 -0.12 -5.74
C VAL A 229 14.28 -1.52 -5.59
N ASN A 230 14.67 -1.87 -4.36
CA ASN A 230 15.23 -3.20 -4.05
C ASN A 230 14.09 -4.22 -3.88
N LEU A 231 13.40 -4.53 -4.98
CA LEU A 231 12.34 -5.54 -5.07
C LEU A 231 12.58 -6.37 -6.32
N ASP A 232 12.44 -7.69 -6.22
CA ASP A 232 12.51 -8.53 -7.43
C ASP A 232 11.24 -8.33 -8.26
N ARG A 233 11.43 -7.82 -9.48
CA ARG A 233 10.32 -7.60 -10.42
C ARG A 233 9.55 -8.88 -10.76
N LYS A 234 10.16 -10.05 -10.62
CA LYS A 234 9.53 -11.35 -10.89
C LYS A 234 8.49 -11.73 -9.84
N ASP A 235 8.61 -11.22 -8.60
CA ASP A 235 7.62 -11.44 -7.54
C ASP A 235 6.31 -10.72 -7.85
N PHE A 236 6.37 -9.64 -8.62
CA PHE A 236 5.22 -8.80 -8.95
C PHE A 236 4.67 -9.07 -10.33
N PHE A 237 5.54 -9.34 -11.32
CA PHE A 237 5.16 -9.32 -12.72
C PHE A 237 5.75 -10.49 -13.50
N THR A 238 4.90 -11.11 -14.32
CA THR A 238 5.34 -12.00 -15.40
C THR A 238 5.53 -11.15 -16.64
N PHE A 239 6.71 -11.17 -17.24
CA PHE A 239 6.97 -10.42 -18.48
C PHE A 239 6.49 -11.20 -19.69
N ALA A 240 5.85 -10.51 -20.62
CA ALA A 240 5.49 -11.10 -21.90
C ALA A 240 6.77 -11.45 -22.69
N PRO A 241 6.83 -12.63 -23.33
CA PRO A 241 7.92 -12.92 -24.24
C PRO A 241 7.96 -11.83 -25.33
N ASN A 242 9.19 -11.44 -25.75
CA ASN A 242 9.44 -10.35 -26.68
C ASN A 242 8.50 -10.39 -27.89
N GLN A 243 7.40 -9.69 -27.84
CA GLN A 243 6.55 -9.46 -28.98
C GLN A 243 7.06 -8.21 -29.71
N THR A 244 7.68 -8.42 -30.86
CA THR A 244 8.21 -7.40 -31.76
C THR A 244 7.12 -6.65 -32.52
N ASN A 245 6.04 -6.24 -31.86
CA ASN A 245 5.07 -5.34 -32.46
C ASN A 245 5.67 -3.94 -32.57
N ARG A 246 5.71 -3.40 -33.78
CA ARG A 246 6.18 -2.01 -34.04
C ARG A 246 5.44 -1.05 -33.10
N GLY A 247 6.20 -0.26 -32.33
CA GLY A 247 5.66 0.72 -31.37
C GLY A 247 5.48 0.22 -29.93
N SER A 248 5.72 -1.06 -29.63
CA SER A 248 5.65 -1.62 -28.29
C SER A 248 6.93 -1.33 -27.49
N HIS A 249 6.80 -1.06 -26.18
CA HIS A 249 7.95 -0.95 -25.29
C HIS A 249 8.45 -2.34 -24.81
N PRO A 250 9.74 -2.49 -24.44
CA PRO A 250 10.33 -3.80 -24.12
C PRO A 250 9.89 -4.40 -22.77
N TYR A 251 9.25 -3.61 -21.91
CA TYR A 251 8.85 -4.03 -20.57
C TYR A 251 7.34 -4.34 -20.47
N LYS A 252 6.78 -5.02 -21.46
CA LYS A 252 5.38 -5.46 -21.40
C LYS A 252 5.18 -6.51 -20.31
N ILE A 253 4.13 -6.32 -19.53
CA ILE A 253 3.73 -7.20 -18.44
C ILE A 253 2.61 -8.12 -18.94
N GLY A 254 2.76 -9.43 -18.71
CA GLY A 254 1.72 -10.41 -18.96
C GLY A 254 0.52 -10.20 -18.01
N LYS A 255 -0.68 -10.24 -18.57
CA LYS A 255 -1.89 -10.11 -17.76
C LYS A 255 -2.27 -11.46 -17.14
N PRO A 256 -2.21 -11.63 -15.81
CA PRO A 256 -2.59 -12.90 -15.19
C PRO A 256 -4.10 -13.14 -15.34
N LYS A 257 -4.48 -14.41 -15.48
CA LYS A 257 -5.90 -14.79 -15.39
C LYS A 257 -6.36 -14.60 -13.94
N ALA A 258 -7.31 -13.72 -13.72
CA ALA A 258 -7.87 -13.44 -12.41
C ALA A 258 -9.39 -13.61 -12.43
N VAL A 259 -9.89 -14.65 -11.76
CA VAL A 259 -11.32 -14.95 -11.65
C VAL A 259 -11.95 -14.11 -10.54
N LYS A 260 -11.30 -14.07 -9.37
CA LYS A 260 -11.79 -13.32 -8.20
C LYS A 260 -11.56 -11.82 -8.37
N GLU A 261 -12.55 -11.02 -8.00
CA GLU A 261 -12.49 -9.55 -8.09
C GLU A 261 -11.31 -8.97 -7.29
N VAL A 262 -11.08 -9.46 -6.08
CA VAL A 262 -9.94 -9.06 -5.26
C VAL A 262 -8.63 -9.24 -6.04
N ARG A 263 -8.42 -10.39 -6.71
CA ARG A 263 -7.20 -10.63 -7.50
C ARG A 263 -7.08 -9.70 -8.70
N ARG A 264 -8.19 -9.33 -9.35
CA ARG A 264 -8.19 -8.36 -10.46
C ARG A 264 -7.70 -6.98 -10.02
N ASN A 265 -7.99 -6.62 -8.77
CA ASN A 265 -7.69 -5.31 -8.20
C ASN A 265 -6.39 -5.27 -7.37
N THR A 266 -5.64 -6.39 -7.27
CA THR A 266 -4.28 -6.33 -6.71
C THR A 266 -3.38 -5.46 -7.57
N PHE A 267 -2.39 -4.82 -6.97
CA PHE A 267 -1.44 -3.94 -7.65
C PHE A 267 -0.87 -4.60 -8.91
N SER A 268 -0.33 -5.80 -8.80
CA SER A 268 0.31 -6.53 -9.90
C SER A 268 -0.64 -6.85 -11.08
N THR A 269 -1.95 -6.80 -10.87
CA THR A 269 -2.95 -7.07 -11.92
C THR A 269 -3.57 -5.80 -12.48
N ARG A 270 -3.97 -4.86 -11.61
CA ARG A 270 -4.68 -3.64 -12.05
C ARG A 270 -3.82 -2.70 -12.88
N VAL A 271 -2.51 -2.70 -12.66
CA VAL A 271 -1.57 -1.83 -13.40
C VAL A 271 -1.31 -2.25 -14.84
N VAL A 272 -1.55 -3.53 -15.17
CA VAL A 272 -1.08 -4.14 -16.43
C VAL A 272 -1.58 -3.42 -17.67
N ASN A 273 -2.85 -3.09 -17.74
CA ASN A 273 -3.43 -2.44 -18.92
C ASN A 273 -2.84 -1.03 -19.11
N ASP A 274 -2.82 -0.23 -18.04
CA ASP A 274 -2.30 1.13 -18.08
C ASP A 274 -0.82 1.15 -18.42
N TRP A 275 -0.03 0.29 -17.79
CA TRP A 275 1.39 0.14 -18.07
C TRP A 275 1.67 -0.28 -19.51
N ASN A 276 0.97 -1.30 -19.98
CA ASN A 276 1.17 -1.79 -21.34
C ASN A 276 0.75 -0.80 -22.43
N ASN A 277 -0.10 0.18 -22.11
CA ASN A 277 -0.53 1.22 -23.04
C ASN A 277 0.38 2.46 -23.04
N LEU A 278 1.42 2.51 -22.19
CA LEU A 278 2.36 3.61 -22.19
C LEU A 278 3.23 3.59 -23.44
N PRO A 279 3.58 4.77 -24.00
CA PRO A 279 4.53 4.90 -25.09
C PRO A 279 5.93 4.45 -24.68
N LYS A 280 6.73 4.04 -25.66
CA LYS A 280 8.09 3.54 -25.46
C LYS A 280 9.01 4.60 -24.80
N ASP A 281 8.91 5.84 -25.21
CA ASP A 281 9.70 6.96 -24.68
C ASP A 281 9.38 7.28 -23.21
N VAL A 282 8.13 7.09 -22.78
CA VAL A 282 7.72 7.22 -21.37
C VAL A 282 8.35 6.12 -20.54
N VAL A 283 8.22 4.86 -20.97
CA VAL A 283 8.69 3.69 -20.22
C VAL A 283 10.22 3.62 -20.14
N LEU A 284 10.93 4.11 -21.18
CA LEU A 284 12.39 4.15 -21.24
C LEU A 284 13.01 5.41 -20.61
N ALA A 285 12.27 6.18 -19.84
CA ALA A 285 12.81 7.29 -19.06
C ALA A 285 13.99 6.82 -18.20
N GLN A 286 15.02 7.64 -18.07
CA GLN A 286 16.24 7.29 -17.36
C GLN A 286 16.08 7.49 -15.84
N THR A 287 15.28 8.47 -15.44
CA THR A 287 15.04 8.80 -14.03
C THR A 287 13.56 8.72 -13.67
N THR A 288 13.28 8.53 -12.38
CA THR A 288 11.89 8.55 -11.88
C THR A 288 11.22 9.91 -12.12
N ASN A 289 11.98 11.01 -12.08
CA ASN A 289 11.41 12.34 -12.31
C ASN A 289 11.10 12.58 -13.79
N GLU A 290 11.94 12.12 -14.68
CA GLU A 290 11.68 12.13 -16.13
C GLU A 290 10.43 11.28 -16.45
N PHE A 291 10.31 10.08 -15.87
CA PHE A 291 9.12 9.25 -16.03
C PHE A 291 7.86 9.97 -15.57
N LYS A 292 7.91 10.65 -14.41
CA LYS A 292 6.77 11.45 -13.89
C LYS A 292 6.36 12.56 -14.86
N SER A 293 7.32 13.29 -15.40
CA SER A 293 7.03 14.38 -16.36
C SER A 293 6.42 13.86 -17.66
N LYS A 294 7.02 12.80 -18.22
CA LYS A 294 6.52 12.20 -19.47
C LYS A 294 5.13 11.56 -19.33
N ILE A 295 4.85 10.88 -18.21
CA ILE A 295 3.51 10.31 -17.99
C ILE A 295 2.46 11.39 -17.76
N ASP A 296 2.82 12.48 -17.08
CA ASP A 296 1.91 13.61 -16.87
C ASP A 296 1.58 14.30 -18.21
N GLU A 297 2.56 14.51 -19.06
CA GLU A 297 2.37 15.02 -20.42
C GLU A 297 1.50 14.08 -21.27
N TYR A 298 1.83 12.78 -21.31
CA TYR A 298 1.07 11.79 -22.07
C TYR A 298 -0.41 11.68 -21.62
N TRP A 299 -0.67 11.77 -20.33
CA TRP A 299 -2.04 11.74 -19.83
C TRP A 299 -2.73 13.06 -19.93
N GLY A 300 -2.03 14.20 -19.80
CA GLY A 300 -2.59 15.54 -20.03
C GLY A 300 -3.15 15.71 -21.44
N THR A 301 -2.39 15.28 -22.45
CA THR A 301 -2.86 15.29 -23.85
C THR A 301 -4.04 14.35 -24.11
N LYS A 302 -4.20 13.26 -23.33
CA LYS A 302 -5.36 12.35 -23.46
C LYS A 302 -6.59 12.82 -22.69
N GLU A 303 -6.41 13.46 -21.53
CA GLU A 303 -7.52 13.97 -20.73
C GLU A 303 -8.18 15.21 -21.37
N GLU A 304 -7.44 15.98 -22.15
CA GLU A 304 -8.00 17.03 -23.01
C GLU A 304 -8.89 16.46 -24.15
N CYS A 305 -8.68 15.18 -24.53
CA CYS A 305 -9.45 14.47 -25.56
C CYS A 305 -10.56 13.56 -25.01
N ALA A 306 -10.61 13.31 -23.70
CA ALA A 306 -11.61 12.44 -23.08
C ALA A 306 -12.64 13.25 -22.32
N THR A 307 -13.90 13.17 -22.76
CA THR A 307 -15.07 13.68 -22.04
C THR A 307 -15.11 13.12 -20.60
N PRO A 308 -15.55 13.92 -19.61
CA PRO A 308 -15.58 13.52 -18.21
C PRO A 308 -16.53 12.34 -17.97
N PHE A 309 -16.09 11.41 -17.10
CA PHE A 309 -16.92 10.32 -16.58
C PHE A 309 -17.98 10.78 -15.60
#